data_a562626fb6f5aaa8e6f97925cec2f637
#
_entry.id   a562626fb6f5aaa8e6f97925cec2f637
#
_cell.length_a   1.000
_cell.length_b   1.000
_cell.length_c   1.000
_cell.angle_alpha   90.00
_cell.angle_beta   90.00
_cell.angle_gamma   90.00
#
_symmetry.space_group_name_H-M   'P 1'
#
loop_
_entity.id
_entity.type
_entity.pdbx_description
1 polymer ?
#
loop_
_entity_poly.entity_id
_entity_poly.type
_entity_poly.pdbx_seq_one_letter_code
_entity_poly.pdbx_strand_id
1 'polypeptide(L)'
;MLTTREEVMSRLYKIGSVAAAMGAIHILTLLLSWYVQVIDGTEKYVQGLVSPYATMMSLVGGILAGVGVVIIHFIKGLRAMKNILGASIILGGLLAAISPIYSYWFWLLELSSYSRFDLGFFAATFTGVILLAMGALALLTPVKEEVVPSAFTAMPPAGPELMEAGVAAPSPSRPATTKIVPAPDVAEAICSICFDFIPEGEAMRCSSCDAIFHKGCIDSWVSINGVCPSCKAVVTEREG
;
A
#
# COMPACT_ATOMS: atom_id res chain seq x y z
N MET A 1 4.50 12.61 -17.53
CA MET A 1 3.34 12.57 -16.64
C MET A 1 3.85 12.41 -15.21
N LEU A 2 3.51 13.37 -14.34
CA LEU A 2 3.86 13.31 -12.90
C LEU A 2 2.79 12.45 -12.22
N THR A 3 3.14 11.23 -11.82
CA THR A 3 2.23 10.40 -11.03
C THR A 3 2.18 10.95 -9.60
N THR A 4 0.99 11.31 -9.14
CA THR A 4 0.77 11.76 -7.76
C THR A 4 0.99 10.59 -6.78
N ARG A 5 1.29 10.89 -5.53
CA ARG A 5 1.43 9.89 -4.46
C ARG A 5 0.19 8.99 -4.37
N GLU A 6 -1.00 9.58 -4.46
CA GLU A 6 -2.29 8.88 -4.40
C GLU A 6 -2.48 7.91 -5.57
N GLU A 7 -2.07 8.31 -6.78
CA GLU A 7 -2.16 7.44 -7.94
C GLU A 7 -1.26 6.21 -7.81
N VAL A 8 -0.02 6.39 -7.31
CA VAL A 8 0.90 5.27 -7.03
C VAL A 8 0.33 4.35 -5.96
N MET A 9 -0.19 4.90 -4.85
CA MET A 9 -0.82 4.11 -3.81
C MET A 9 -2.01 3.33 -4.35
N SER A 10 -2.91 3.97 -5.08
CA SER A 10 -4.07 3.30 -5.70
C SER A 10 -3.65 2.14 -6.61
N ARG A 11 -2.60 2.32 -7.42
CA ARG A 11 -2.05 1.25 -8.27
C ARG A 11 -1.50 0.09 -7.45
N LEU A 12 -0.70 0.36 -6.41
CA LEU A 12 -0.14 -0.68 -5.56
C LEU A 12 -1.23 -1.47 -4.83
N TYR A 13 -2.28 -0.80 -4.32
CA TYR A 13 -3.42 -1.48 -3.71
C TYR A 13 -4.19 -2.35 -4.70
N LYS A 14 -4.43 -1.89 -5.92
CA LYS A 14 -5.07 -2.68 -6.97
C LYS A 14 -4.26 -3.93 -7.31
N ILE A 15 -2.93 -3.78 -7.51
CA ILE A 15 -2.03 -4.91 -7.77
C ILE A 15 -2.08 -5.90 -6.61
N GLY A 16 -1.95 -5.42 -5.39
CA GLY A 16 -1.96 -6.25 -4.19
C GLY A 16 -3.28 -6.99 -3.98
N SER A 17 -4.43 -6.31 -4.19
CA SER A 17 -5.75 -6.94 -4.05
C SER A 17 -5.96 -8.04 -5.09
N VAL A 18 -5.55 -7.83 -6.34
CA VAL A 18 -5.61 -8.87 -7.38
C VAL A 18 -4.66 -10.01 -7.05
N ALA A 19 -3.44 -9.73 -6.57
CA ALA A 19 -2.50 -10.76 -6.15
C ALA A 19 -3.03 -11.58 -4.97
N ALA A 20 -3.70 -10.96 -4.00
CA ALA A 20 -4.36 -11.65 -2.88
C ALA A 20 -5.46 -12.60 -3.37
N ALA A 21 -6.31 -12.15 -4.30
CA ALA A 21 -7.34 -12.98 -4.91
C ALA A 21 -6.72 -14.16 -5.69
N MET A 22 -5.66 -13.92 -6.47
CA MET A 22 -4.95 -14.98 -7.19
C MET A 22 -4.25 -15.97 -6.24
N GLY A 23 -3.71 -15.50 -5.10
CA GLY A 23 -3.17 -16.36 -4.05
C GLY A 23 -4.23 -17.27 -3.43
N ALA A 24 -5.42 -16.74 -3.18
CA ALA A 24 -6.55 -17.54 -2.70
C ALA A 24 -7.01 -18.59 -3.75
N ILE A 25 -7.11 -18.19 -5.03
CA ILE A 25 -7.43 -19.11 -6.13
C ILE A 25 -6.35 -20.20 -6.22
N HIS A 26 -5.06 -19.84 -6.08
CA HIS A 26 -3.97 -20.83 -6.08
C HIS A 26 -4.14 -21.86 -4.97
N ILE A 27 -4.49 -21.45 -3.76
CA ILE A 27 -4.77 -22.38 -2.64
C ILE A 27 -5.93 -23.31 -3.01
N LEU A 28 -6.97 -22.83 -3.66
CA LEU A 28 -8.10 -23.66 -4.10
C LEU A 28 -7.69 -24.69 -5.15
N THR A 29 -6.61 -24.48 -5.94
CA THR A 29 -6.13 -25.48 -6.90
C THR A 29 -5.63 -26.75 -6.22
N LEU A 30 -5.31 -26.72 -4.92
CA LEU A 30 -4.96 -27.90 -4.14
C LEU A 30 -6.10 -28.94 -4.07
N LEU A 31 -7.33 -28.50 -4.18
CA LEU A 31 -8.53 -29.36 -4.19
C LEU A 31 -8.74 -30.03 -5.55
N LEU A 32 -8.11 -29.53 -6.61
CA LEU A 32 -8.20 -30.09 -7.93
C LEU A 32 -7.23 -31.28 -8.09
N SER A 33 -7.54 -32.16 -9.02
CA SER A 33 -6.61 -33.21 -9.45
C SER A 33 -5.42 -32.58 -10.19
N TRP A 34 -4.21 -32.85 -9.70
CA TRP A 34 -2.98 -32.39 -10.32
C TRP A 34 -2.42 -33.43 -11.28
N TYR A 35 -2.65 -34.71 -10.96
CA TYR A 35 -2.12 -35.84 -11.73
C TYR A 35 -3.13 -36.95 -11.83
N VAL A 36 -3.01 -37.72 -12.89
CA VAL A 36 -3.68 -39.00 -13.03
C VAL A 36 -2.62 -40.10 -13.06
N GLN A 37 -2.68 -41.03 -12.13
CA GLN A 37 -1.84 -42.22 -12.06
C GLN A 37 -2.60 -43.39 -12.63
N VAL A 38 -1.89 -44.25 -13.34
CA VAL A 38 -2.42 -45.54 -13.78
C VAL A 38 -1.79 -46.66 -12.95
N ILE A 39 -2.58 -47.27 -12.10
CA ILE A 39 -2.17 -48.36 -11.21
C ILE A 39 -3.04 -49.57 -11.55
N ASP A 40 -2.41 -50.67 -11.94
CA ASP A 40 -3.10 -51.94 -12.33
C ASP A 40 -4.21 -51.70 -13.37
N GLY A 41 -3.95 -50.82 -14.35
CA GLY A 41 -4.91 -50.49 -15.41
C GLY A 41 -6.06 -49.59 -14.99
N THR A 42 -6.10 -49.12 -13.74
CA THR A 42 -7.12 -48.19 -13.24
C THR A 42 -6.56 -46.77 -13.09
N GLU A 43 -7.31 -45.76 -13.55
CA GLU A 43 -6.95 -44.36 -13.36
C GLU A 43 -7.30 -43.90 -11.94
N LYS A 44 -6.33 -43.30 -11.23
CA LYS A 44 -6.48 -42.65 -9.94
C LYS A 44 -6.14 -41.20 -10.04
N TYR A 45 -7.04 -40.33 -9.64
CA TYR A 45 -6.88 -38.89 -9.63
C TYR A 45 -6.22 -38.44 -8.32
N VAL A 46 -5.08 -37.78 -8.42
CA VAL A 46 -4.26 -37.35 -7.27
C VAL A 46 -4.40 -35.83 -7.11
N GLN A 47 -4.99 -35.40 -6.02
CA GLN A 47 -5.15 -34.00 -5.67
C GLN A 47 -3.84 -33.39 -5.17
N GLY A 48 -3.67 -32.06 -5.32
CA GLY A 48 -2.50 -31.34 -4.84
C GLY A 48 -2.26 -31.49 -3.33
N LEU A 49 -3.33 -31.68 -2.55
CA LEU A 49 -3.27 -31.90 -1.09
C LEU A 49 -2.54 -33.16 -0.65
N VAL A 50 -2.40 -34.15 -1.52
CA VAL A 50 -1.80 -35.45 -1.17
C VAL A 50 -0.29 -35.35 -0.94
N SER A 51 0.38 -34.39 -1.60
CA SER A 51 1.82 -34.13 -1.41
C SER A 51 2.05 -33.13 -0.28
N PRO A 52 2.54 -33.52 0.91
CA PRO A 52 2.63 -32.63 2.08
C PRO A 52 3.49 -31.38 1.82
N TYR A 53 4.65 -31.56 1.20
CA TYR A 53 5.57 -30.45 0.94
C TYR A 53 5.01 -29.49 -0.13
N ALA A 54 4.43 -30.01 -1.21
CA ALA A 54 3.79 -29.18 -2.23
C ALA A 54 2.59 -28.41 -1.65
N THR A 55 1.79 -29.05 -0.80
CA THR A 55 0.70 -28.40 -0.06
C THR A 55 1.21 -27.25 0.78
N MET A 56 2.27 -27.46 1.57
CA MET A 56 2.87 -26.40 2.39
C MET A 56 3.40 -25.24 1.54
N MET A 57 4.10 -25.55 0.43
CA MET A 57 4.61 -24.54 -0.51
C MET A 57 3.48 -23.73 -1.14
N SER A 58 2.39 -24.37 -1.57
CA SER A 58 1.22 -23.71 -2.13
C SER A 58 0.51 -22.83 -1.10
N LEU A 59 0.30 -23.31 0.12
CA LEU A 59 -0.34 -22.55 1.20
C LEU A 59 0.50 -21.31 1.55
N VAL A 60 1.78 -21.51 1.83
CA VAL A 60 2.69 -20.41 2.17
C VAL A 60 2.78 -19.42 1.01
N GLY A 61 2.89 -19.92 -0.23
CA GLY A 61 2.93 -19.09 -1.44
C GLY A 61 1.69 -18.22 -1.61
N GLY A 62 0.50 -18.81 -1.49
CA GLY A 62 -0.77 -18.10 -1.59
C GLY A 62 -0.97 -17.07 -0.47
N ILE A 63 -0.60 -17.42 0.78
CA ILE A 63 -0.67 -16.51 1.92
C ILE A 63 0.29 -15.34 1.75
N LEU A 64 1.54 -15.57 1.36
CA LEU A 64 2.54 -14.51 1.14
C LEU A 64 2.09 -13.52 0.07
N ALA A 65 1.46 -14.00 -1.01
CA ALA A 65 0.92 -13.13 -2.05
C ALA A 65 -0.18 -12.20 -1.51
N GLY A 66 -0.97 -12.65 -0.52
CA GLY A 66 -2.03 -11.86 0.09
C GLY A 66 -1.57 -10.95 1.23
N VAL A 67 -0.66 -11.44 2.08
CA VAL A 67 -0.19 -10.72 3.30
C VAL A 67 0.49 -9.39 2.94
N GLY A 68 1.16 -9.31 1.78
CA GLY A 68 1.79 -8.07 1.31
C GLY A 68 0.84 -6.88 1.33
N VAL A 69 -0.43 -7.06 0.93
CA VAL A 69 -1.46 -6.00 0.94
C VAL A 69 -1.78 -5.50 2.35
N VAL A 70 -1.79 -6.39 3.33
CA VAL A 70 -2.06 -6.02 4.72
C VAL A 70 -0.88 -5.26 5.31
N ILE A 71 0.34 -5.72 5.05
CA ILE A 71 1.57 -5.11 5.60
C ILE A 71 1.76 -3.69 5.10
N ILE A 72 1.45 -3.40 3.83
CA ILE A 72 1.65 -2.07 3.28
C ILE A 72 0.80 -0.98 3.94
N HIS A 73 -0.31 -1.32 4.62
CA HIS A 73 -1.09 -0.36 5.39
C HIS A 73 -0.32 0.28 6.56
N PHE A 74 0.68 -0.43 7.08
CA PHE A 74 1.51 0.04 8.20
C PHE A 74 2.77 0.78 7.75
N ILE A 75 3.03 0.85 6.42
CA ILE A 75 4.26 1.42 5.87
C ILE A 75 4.00 2.82 5.32
N LYS A 76 4.75 3.82 5.83
CA LYS A 76 4.60 5.23 5.44
C LYS A 76 5.32 5.60 4.13
N GLY A 77 6.39 4.89 3.76
CA GLY A 77 7.23 5.20 2.60
C GLY A 77 6.80 4.48 1.32
N LEU A 78 6.49 5.18 0.24
CA LEU A 78 6.05 4.58 -1.04
C LEU A 78 7.07 3.59 -1.62
N ARG A 79 8.37 3.88 -1.51
CA ARG A 79 9.42 2.98 -2.00
C ARG A 79 9.47 1.67 -1.19
N ALA A 80 9.38 1.76 0.15
CA ALA A 80 9.32 0.60 1.02
C ALA A 80 8.05 -0.22 0.76
N MET A 81 6.91 0.45 0.64
CA MET A 81 5.62 -0.14 0.30
C MET A 81 5.66 -0.96 -1.00
N LYS A 82 6.19 -0.36 -2.07
CA LYS A 82 6.38 -1.02 -3.37
C LYS A 82 7.28 -2.25 -3.26
N ASN A 83 8.44 -2.11 -2.60
CA ASN A 83 9.43 -3.17 -2.51
C ASN A 83 8.93 -4.35 -1.68
N ILE A 84 8.29 -4.09 -0.55
CA ILE A 84 7.75 -5.13 0.34
C ILE A 84 6.59 -5.85 -0.34
N LEU A 85 5.66 -5.11 -0.97
CA LEU A 85 4.55 -5.71 -1.71
C LEU A 85 5.07 -6.57 -2.87
N GLY A 86 5.96 -6.01 -3.71
CA GLY A 86 6.50 -6.73 -4.85
C GLY A 86 7.30 -7.96 -4.44
N ALA A 87 8.14 -7.86 -3.40
CA ALA A 87 8.93 -8.97 -2.89
C ALA A 87 8.04 -10.10 -2.32
N SER A 88 7.01 -9.76 -1.53
CA SER A 88 6.09 -10.75 -0.97
C SER A 88 5.32 -11.50 -2.06
N ILE A 89 4.83 -10.78 -3.09
CA ILE A 89 4.11 -11.40 -4.21
C ILE A 89 5.05 -12.28 -5.05
N ILE A 90 6.29 -11.84 -5.33
CA ILE A 90 7.27 -12.64 -6.08
C ILE A 90 7.62 -13.91 -5.31
N LEU A 91 7.94 -13.80 -4.02
CA LEU A 91 8.26 -14.96 -3.20
C LEU A 91 7.09 -15.93 -3.12
N GLY A 92 5.88 -15.40 -2.92
CA GLY A 92 4.65 -16.18 -2.95
C GLY A 92 4.42 -16.87 -4.29
N GLY A 93 4.60 -16.16 -5.40
CA GLY A 93 4.48 -16.68 -6.76
C GLY A 93 5.51 -17.75 -7.10
N LEU A 94 6.76 -17.60 -6.63
CA LEU A 94 7.80 -18.63 -6.79
C LEU A 94 7.41 -19.92 -6.08
N LEU A 95 7.01 -19.86 -4.82
CA LEU A 95 6.58 -21.04 -4.06
C LEU A 95 5.34 -21.68 -4.72
N ALA A 96 4.39 -20.87 -5.17
CA ALA A 96 3.20 -21.34 -5.85
C ALA A 96 3.52 -22.04 -7.18
N ALA A 97 4.41 -21.48 -8.02
CA ALA A 97 4.78 -22.05 -9.31
C ALA A 97 5.64 -23.33 -9.18
N ILE A 98 6.52 -23.37 -8.17
CA ILE A 98 7.41 -24.52 -7.95
C ILE A 98 6.65 -25.70 -7.32
N SER A 99 5.61 -25.45 -6.53
CA SER A 99 4.91 -26.48 -5.75
C SER A 99 4.39 -27.66 -6.60
N PRO A 100 3.67 -27.46 -7.75
CA PRO A 100 3.23 -28.58 -8.58
C PRO A 100 4.41 -29.32 -9.26
N ILE A 101 5.45 -28.57 -9.65
CA ILE A 101 6.67 -29.15 -10.25
C ILE A 101 7.39 -30.03 -9.22
N TYR A 102 7.56 -29.52 -7.98
CA TYR A 102 8.15 -30.29 -6.88
C TYR A 102 7.35 -31.56 -6.58
N SER A 103 6.02 -31.47 -6.52
CA SER A 103 5.16 -32.62 -6.31
C SER A 103 5.35 -33.69 -7.38
N TYR A 104 5.50 -33.28 -8.65
CA TYR A 104 5.75 -34.19 -9.75
C TYR A 104 7.12 -34.92 -9.63
N TRP A 105 8.21 -34.16 -9.45
CA TRP A 105 9.56 -34.70 -9.47
C TRP A 105 9.94 -35.53 -8.25
N PHE A 106 9.54 -35.11 -7.06
CA PHE A 106 10.01 -35.68 -5.79
C PHE A 106 9.01 -36.64 -5.14
N TRP A 107 7.78 -36.64 -5.61
CA TRP A 107 6.76 -37.48 -5.01
C TRP A 107 6.10 -38.43 -6.01
N LEU A 108 5.66 -37.92 -7.17
CA LEU A 108 4.89 -38.72 -8.12
C LEU A 108 5.75 -39.73 -8.89
N LEU A 109 6.94 -39.33 -9.32
CA LEU A 109 7.86 -40.22 -10.09
C LEU A 109 8.33 -41.42 -9.28
N GLU A 110 8.40 -41.31 -7.94
CA GLU A 110 8.75 -42.42 -7.08
C GLU A 110 7.61 -43.44 -6.90
N LEU A 111 6.37 -43.02 -7.10
CA LEU A 111 5.18 -43.81 -6.81
C LEU A 111 4.56 -44.50 -8.03
N SER A 112 4.88 -44.07 -9.24
CA SER A 112 4.19 -44.52 -10.45
C SER A 112 5.10 -44.53 -11.66
N SER A 113 5.05 -45.61 -12.41
CA SER A 113 5.74 -45.73 -13.69
C SER A 113 5.05 -44.98 -14.84
N TYR A 114 3.77 -44.60 -14.66
CA TYR A 114 3.01 -43.83 -15.65
C TYR A 114 2.06 -42.83 -14.95
N SER A 115 2.25 -41.55 -15.31
CA SER A 115 1.41 -40.47 -14.84
C SER A 115 1.26 -39.40 -15.91
N ARG A 116 0.12 -38.72 -15.90
CA ARG A 116 -0.14 -37.56 -16.76
C ARG A 116 -0.56 -36.36 -15.92
N PHE A 117 -0.27 -35.14 -16.42
CA PHE A 117 -0.75 -33.92 -15.81
C PHE A 117 -2.26 -33.78 -15.99
N ASP A 118 -2.93 -33.20 -14.98
CA ASP A 118 -4.35 -32.92 -15.03
C ASP A 118 -4.60 -31.41 -14.83
N LEU A 119 -5.84 -30.97 -14.93
CA LEU A 119 -6.26 -29.57 -14.92
C LEU A 119 -5.68 -28.79 -13.72
N GLY A 120 -5.68 -29.40 -12.54
CA GLY A 120 -5.17 -28.77 -11.33
C GLY A 120 -3.69 -28.39 -11.39
N PHE A 121 -2.85 -29.20 -12.05
CA PHE A 121 -1.43 -28.90 -12.27
C PHE A 121 -1.26 -27.62 -13.11
N PHE A 122 -1.98 -27.53 -14.22
CA PHE A 122 -1.91 -26.35 -15.09
C PHE A 122 -2.47 -25.11 -14.42
N ALA A 123 -3.58 -25.25 -13.70
CA ALA A 123 -4.17 -24.15 -12.94
C ALA A 123 -3.24 -23.62 -11.85
N ALA A 124 -2.59 -24.52 -11.08
CA ALA A 124 -1.63 -24.15 -10.05
C ALA A 124 -0.39 -23.47 -10.64
N THR A 125 0.19 -24.03 -11.71
CA THR A 125 1.34 -23.42 -12.38
C THR A 125 1.00 -22.05 -12.97
N PHE A 126 -0.14 -21.93 -13.64
CA PHE A 126 -0.59 -20.69 -14.27
C PHE A 126 -0.83 -19.58 -13.23
N THR A 127 -1.51 -19.88 -12.12
CA THR A 127 -1.73 -18.91 -11.03
C THR A 127 -0.41 -18.46 -10.40
N GLY A 128 0.57 -19.37 -10.23
CA GLY A 128 1.92 -19.04 -9.76
C GLY A 128 2.64 -18.07 -10.70
N VAL A 129 2.58 -18.32 -12.02
CA VAL A 129 3.18 -17.45 -13.05
C VAL A 129 2.50 -16.06 -13.06
N ILE A 130 1.18 -15.99 -12.92
CA ILE A 130 0.48 -14.70 -12.81
C ILE A 130 0.95 -13.94 -11.57
N LEU A 131 1.09 -14.60 -10.42
CA LEU A 131 1.63 -13.96 -9.22
C LEU A 131 3.02 -13.39 -9.44
N LEU A 132 3.92 -14.10 -10.10
CA LEU A 132 5.25 -13.59 -10.47
C LEU A 132 5.16 -12.33 -11.33
N ALA A 133 4.30 -12.33 -12.35
CA ALA A 133 4.09 -11.17 -13.21
C ALA A 133 3.52 -9.98 -12.42
N MET A 134 2.58 -10.22 -11.49
CA MET A 134 2.01 -9.18 -10.62
C MET A 134 3.06 -8.59 -9.68
N GLY A 135 3.91 -9.42 -9.09
CA GLY A 135 5.02 -8.96 -8.24
C GLY A 135 6.04 -8.13 -9.01
N ALA A 136 6.40 -8.56 -10.23
CA ALA A 136 7.25 -7.77 -11.13
C ALA A 136 6.60 -6.43 -11.48
N LEU A 137 5.30 -6.41 -11.79
CA LEU A 137 4.55 -5.18 -12.07
C LEU A 137 4.55 -4.22 -10.87
N ALA A 138 4.41 -4.74 -9.65
CA ALA A 138 4.51 -3.95 -8.43
C ALA A 138 5.91 -3.30 -8.30
N LEU A 139 6.99 -4.07 -8.52
CA LEU A 139 8.37 -3.56 -8.46
C LEU A 139 8.70 -2.57 -9.58
N LEU A 140 8.10 -2.71 -10.75
CA LEU A 140 8.30 -1.81 -11.88
C LEU A 140 7.46 -0.53 -11.80
N THR A 141 6.53 -0.43 -10.84
CA THR A 141 5.73 0.78 -10.66
C THR A 141 6.64 1.98 -10.36
N PRO A 142 6.64 3.04 -11.20
CA PRO A 142 7.52 4.19 -11.02
C PRO A 142 7.10 4.98 -9.78
N VAL A 143 8.01 5.14 -8.84
CA VAL A 143 7.85 5.99 -7.65
C VAL A 143 8.84 7.13 -7.78
N LYS A 144 8.35 8.36 -8.02
CA LYS A 144 9.16 9.56 -7.89
C LYS A 144 9.34 9.86 -6.40
N GLU A 145 10.57 9.92 -5.96
CA GLU A 145 10.89 10.51 -4.67
C GLU A 145 10.59 12.00 -4.75
N GLU A 146 9.63 12.48 -3.96
CA GLU A 146 9.67 13.87 -3.55
C GLU A 146 10.98 14.00 -2.77
N VAL A 147 11.95 14.67 -3.38
CA VAL A 147 13.12 15.16 -2.64
C VAL A 147 12.52 16.16 -1.65
N VAL A 148 12.24 15.68 -0.44
CA VAL A 148 12.03 16.58 0.70
C VAL A 148 13.34 17.33 0.79
N PRO A 149 13.38 18.65 0.50
CA PRO A 149 14.59 19.41 0.69
C PRO A 149 15.03 19.15 2.13
N SER A 150 16.18 18.52 2.31
CA SER A 150 16.74 18.33 3.64
C SER A 150 17.17 19.70 4.14
N ALA A 151 16.21 20.48 4.66
CA ALA A 151 16.46 21.74 5.33
C ALA A 151 17.29 21.54 6.62
N PHE A 152 17.84 20.34 6.83
CA PHE A 152 18.56 19.97 8.05
C PHE A 152 20.05 19.66 7.84
N THR A 153 20.60 19.86 6.62
CA THR A 153 22.02 19.60 6.40
C THR A 153 22.75 20.83 5.91
N ALA A 154 22.64 21.93 6.64
CA ALA A 154 23.65 22.99 6.64
C ALA A 154 23.51 23.81 7.92
N MET A 155 23.82 23.22 9.07
CA MET A 155 24.45 24.00 10.10
C MET A 155 25.91 24.12 9.68
N PRO A 156 26.39 25.31 9.25
CA PRO A 156 27.80 25.52 9.08
C PRO A 156 28.45 25.41 10.46
N PRO A 157 29.69 24.85 10.55
CA PRO A 157 30.39 24.80 11.82
C PRO A 157 30.52 26.22 12.36
N ALA A 158 30.18 26.38 13.61
CA ALA A 158 30.37 27.64 14.34
C ALA A 158 31.86 28.02 14.32
N GLY A 159 32.24 28.86 13.36
CA GLY A 159 33.50 29.59 13.39
C GLY A 159 33.27 30.92 14.10
N PRO A 160 34.21 31.37 14.96
CA PRO A 160 34.10 32.66 15.57
C PRO A 160 34.53 33.75 14.59
N GLU A 161 33.78 34.80 14.60
CA GLU A 161 34.14 36.16 14.19
C GLU A 161 33.32 36.86 13.13
N LEU A 162 32.94 38.01 13.55
CA LEU A 162 32.73 39.33 12.95
C LEU A 162 31.28 39.75 12.72
N MET A 163 30.90 40.65 13.62
CA MET A 163 29.86 41.65 13.44
C MET A 163 30.04 42.39 12.12
N GLU A 164 29.05 42.31 11.23
CA GLU A 164 28.69 43.45 10.38
C GLU A 164 27.22 43.38 9.96
N ALA A 165 26.59 44.54 10.10
CA ALA A 165 25.19 44.76 9.88
C ALA A 165 24.78 44.51 8.40
N GLY A 166 23.79 43.66 8.16
CA GLY A 166 23.23 43.45 6.85
C GLY A 166 21.83 42.82 6.91
N VAL A 167 20.83 43.66 6.90
CA VAL A 167 19.43 43.49 6.45
C VAL A 167 18.94 42.03 6.42
N ALA A 168 18.36 41.58 7.52
CA ALA A 168 17.58 40.36 7.57
C ALA A 168 16.31 40.52 6.73
N ALA A 169 16.19 39.73 5.65
CA ALA A 169 14.90 39.50 5.01
C ALA A 169 13.93 38.89 6.04
N PRO A 170 12.69 39.41 6.17
CA PRO A 170 11.75 38.90 7.15
C PRO A 170 11.36 37.47 6.74
N SER A 171 11.79 36.50 7.51
CA SER A 171 11.17 35.17 7.55
C SER A 171 9.67 35.41 7.85
N PRO A 172 8.72 34.81 7.11
CA PRO A 172 7.31 34.97 7.44
C PRO A 172 7.10 34.36 8.82
N SER A 173 7.05 35.25 9.82
CA SER A 173 6.72 34.89 11.19
C SER A 173 5.33 34.28 11.19
N ARG A 174 5.23 32.99 11.42
CA ARG A 174 3.96 32.27 11.60
C ARG A 174 3.17 33.02 12.66
N PRO A 175 1.94 33.48 12.38
CA PRO A 175 1.18 34.20 13.39
C PRO A 175 1.01 33.29 14.61
N ALA A 176 1.38 33.80 15.78
CA ALA A 176 1.30 33.05 17.04
C ALA A 176 -0.17 32.69 17.38
N THR A 177 -1.09 33.51 16.90
CA THR A 177 -2.56 33.38 17.17
C THR A 177 -3.34 33.50 15.86
N THR A 178 -4.52 32.88 15.82
CA THR A 178 -5.45 32.93 14.69
C THR A 178 -6.91 32.98 15.18
N LYS A 179 -7.81 33.37 14.28
CA LYS A 179 -9.26 33.31 14.49
C LYS A 179 -9.87 32.33 13.46
N ILE A 180 -10.93 31.69 13.87
CA ILE A 180 -11.78 30.90 12.98
C ILE A 180 -13.05 31.73 12.72
N VAL A 181 -13.25 32.07 11.45
CA VAL A 181 -14.36 32.97 11.05
C VAL A 181 -15.26 32.26 10.03
N PRO A 182 -16.56 32.56 9.99
CA PRO A 182 -17.46 32.07 8.95
C PRO A 182 -17.00 32.53 7.56
N ALA A 183 -17.14 31.66 6.57
CA ALA A 183 -16.79 31.92 5.18
C ALA A 183 -17.97 31.65 4.23
N PRO A 184 -19.04 32.46 4.30
CA PRO A 184 -20.27 32.23 3.52
C PRO A 184 -20.09 32.43 2.02
N ASP A 185 -19.02 33.08 1.62
CA ASP A 185 -18.61 33.33 0.22
C ASP A 185 -17.96 32.16 -0.47
N VAL A 186 -17.70 31.08 0.25
CA VAL A 186 -17.03 29.89 -0.28
C VAL A 186 -18.07 28.88 -0.72
N ALA A 187 -18.27 28.78 -2.04
CA ALA A 187 -19.02 27.69 -2.67
C ALA A 187 -18.08 26.53 -3.03
N GLU A 188 -18.55 25.31 -2.86
CA GLU A 188 -17.84 24.09 -3.30
C GLU A 188 -16.44 23.88 -2.71
N ALA A 189 -16.29 24.01 -1.39
CA ALA A 189 -15.03 23.74 -0.71
C ALA A 189 -14.98 22.31 -0.15
N ILE A 190 -13.75 21.78 0.00
CA ILE A 190 -13.48 20.51 0.66
C ILE A 190 -12.90 20.78 2.05
N CYS A 191 -13.43 20.15 3.08
CA CYS A 191 -12.97 20.28 4.45
C CYS A 191 -11.55 19.70 4.61
N SER A 192 -10.62 20.47 5.14
CA SER A 192 -9.23 20.05 5.38
C SER A 192 -9.07 19.01 6.52
N ILE A 193 -10.15 18.65 7.23
CA ILE A 193 -10.12 17.65 8.32
C ILE A 193 -10.71 16.30 7.85
N CYS A 194 -11.94 16.30 7.33
CA CYS A 194 -12.63 15.07 6.92
C CYS A 194 -12.53 14.79 5.41
N PHE A 195 -12.06 15.75 4.63
CA PHE A 195 -11.93 15.67 3.15
C PHE A 195 -13.26 15.50 2.43
N ASP A 196 -14.36 15.90 3.07
CA ASP A 196 -15.70 15.85 2.51
C ASP A 196 -16.17 17.23 2.06
N PHE A 197 -17.21 17.28 1.23
CA PHE A 197 -17.78 18.51 0.68
C PHE A 197 -18.46 19.33 1.76
N ILE A 198 -18.25 20.67 1.77
CA ILE A 198 -18.85 21.58 2.73
C ILE A 198 -20.10 22.20 2.09
N PRO A 199 -21.30 22.03 2.68
CA PRO A 199 -22.51 22.69 2.23
C PRO A 199 -22.39 24.21 2.27
N GLU A 200 -23.13 24.91 1.40
CA GLU A 200 -23.18 26.35 1.40
C GLU A 200 -23.61 26.93 2.79
N GLY A 201 -22.87 27.89 3.26
CA GLY A 201 -23.13 28.56 4.56
C GLY A 201 -22.56 27.86 5.79
N GLU A 202 -21.97 26.65 5.67
CA GLU A 202 -21.36 25.95 6.81
C GLU A 202 -19.81 25.98 6.79
N ALA A 203 -19.23 26.75 5.88
CA ALA A 203 -17.79 26.88 5.76
C ALA A 203 -17.22 27.81 6.84
N MET A 204 -16.13 27.35 7.48
CA MET A 204 -15.31 28.12 8.42
C MET A 204 -13.90 28.24 7.86
N ARG A 205 -13.30 29.44 8.00
CA ARG A 205 -11.95 29.75 7.46
C ARG A 205 -11.01 30.16 8.60
N CYS A 206 -9.77 29.68 8.52
CA CYS A 206 -8.70 30.18 9.37
C CYS A 206 -8.15 31.50 8.82
N SER A 207 -8.15 32.56 9.64
CA SER A 207 -7.69 33.89 9.22
C SER A 207 -6.18 33.99 8.92
N SER A 208 -5.39 33.00 9.34
CA SER A 208 -3.93 33.01 9.18
C SER A 208 -3.42 32.17 8.02
N CYS A 209 -4.18 31.17 7.54
CA CYS A 209 -3.73 30.26 6.49
C CYS A 209 -4.80 29.94 5.44
N ASP A 210 -5.95 30.60 5.50
CA ASP A 210 -7.11 30.44 4.61
C ASP A 210 -7.63 29.01 4.45
N ALA A 211 -7.20 28.07 5.29
CA ALA A 211 -7.70 26.69 5.28
C ALA A 211 -9.19 26.67 5.67
N ILE A 212 -9.97 25.85 4.95
CA ILE A 212 -11.42 25.78 5.06
C ILE A 212 -11.84 24.47 5.71
N PHE A 213 -12.87 24.56 6.57
CA PHE A 213 -13.34 23.45 7.39
C PHE A 213 -14.87 23.50 7.52
N HIS A 214 -15.49 22.34 7.76
CA HIS A 214 -16.84 22.32 8.32
C HIS A 214 -16.83 22.92 9.72
N LYS A 215 -17.89 23.64 10.10
CA LYS A 215 -18.07 24.17 11.46
C LYS A 215 -17.89 23.06 12.51
N GLY A 216 -18.59 21.95 12.39
CA GLY A 216 -18.49 20.83 13.35
C GLY A 216 -17.11 20.19 13.44
N CYS A 217 -16.39 20.08 12.31
CA CYS A 217 -15.03 19.50 12.29
C CYS A 217 -14.02 20.40 13.00
N ILE A 218 -14.02 21.71 12.70
CA ILE A 218 -13.06 22.63 13.30
C ILE A 218 -13.38 22.88 14.79
N ASP A 219 -14.66 22.92 15.17
CA ASP A 219 -15.06 23.07 16.57
C ASP A 219 -14.61 21.90 17.43
N SER A 220 -14.80 20.67 16.93
CA SER A 220 -14.33 19.47 17.60
C SER A 220 -12.79 19.44 17.71
N TRP A 221 -12.09 19.79 16.62
CA TRP A 221 -10.63 19.81 16.62
C TRP A 221 -10.06 20.85 17.60
N VAL A 222 -10.56 22.08 17.55
CA VAL A 222 -10.05 23.18 18.37
C VAL A 222 -10.41 22.98 19.85
N SER A 223 -11.55 22.34 20.17
CA SER A 223 -11.91 22.02 21.55
C SER A 223 -10.91 21.07 22.23
N ILE A 224 -10.27 20.20 21.46
CA ILE A 224 -9.30 19.19 21.94
C ILE A 224 -7.87 19.74 21.89
N ASN A 225 -7.49 20.41 20.80
CA ASN A 225 -6.11 20.75 20.49
C ASN A 225 -5.77 22.24 20.68
N GLY A 226 -6.75 23.14 20.72
CA GLY A 226 -6.54 24.58 20.89
C GLY A 226 -5.88 25.31 19.73
N VAL A 227 -5.54 24.59 18.63
CA VAL A 227 -4.75 25.13 17.50
C VAL A 227 -5.40 24.80 16.17
N CYS A 228 -5.12 25.62 15.15
CA CYS A 228 -5.52 25.32 13.77
C CYS A 228 -4.81 24.04 13.25
N PRO A 229 -5.53 23.07 12.63
CA PRO A 229 -4.92 21.85 12.13
C PRO A 229 -3.91 22.10 11.01
N SER A 230 -4.09 23.12 10.19
CA SER A 230 -3.24 23.43 9.03
C SER A 230 -1.99 24.23 9.40
N CYS A 231 -2.15 25.40 10.04
CA CYS A 231 -1.00 26.28 10.35
C CYS A 231 -0.45 26.18 11.78
N LYS A 232 -1.11 25.43 12.66
CA LYS A 232 -0.73 25.24 14.07
C LYS A 232 -0.74 26.52 14.94
N ALA A 233 -1.33 27.60 14.45
CA ALA A 233 -1.51 28.82 15.24
C ALA A 233 -2.57 28.60 16.32
N VAL A 234 -2.39 29.19 17.49
CA VAL A 234 -3.33 29.09 18.62
C VAL A 234 -4.63 29.83 18.27
N VAL A 235 -5.77 29.17 18.41
CA VAL A 235 -7.08 29.77 18.13
C VAL A 235 -7.53 30.55 19.37
N THR A 236 -7.61 31.88 19.24
CA THR A 236 -7.99 32.79 20.34
C THR A 236 -9.48 33.15 20.35
N GLU A 237 -10.12 33.16 19.19
CA GLU A 237 -11.55 33.51 19.05
C GLU A 237 -12.24 32.62 18.02
N ARG A 238 -13.50 32.30 18.29
CA ARG A 238 -14.41 31.60 17.37
C ARG A 238 -15.64 32.52 17.22
N GLU A 239 -15.85 33.02 16.04
CA GLU A 239 -17.10 33.67 15.68
C GLU A 239 -18.02 32.61 15.10
N GLY A 240 -19.05 32.22 15.84
CA GLY A 240 -19.96 31.17 15.44
C GLY A 240 -21.43 31.54 15.67
#